data_866d5748842fb02075484e09e6b3f780
#
_entry.id   866d5748842fb02075484e09e6b3f780
#
_cell.length_a   1.000
_cell.length_b   1.000
_cell.length_c   1.000
_cell.angle_alpha   90.00
_cell.angle_beta   90.00
_cell.angle_gamma   90.00
#
_symmetry.space_group_name_H-M   'P 1'
#
loop_
_entity.id
_entity.type
_entity.pdbx_description
1 polymer ?
#
loop_
_entity_poly.entity_id
_entity_poly.type
_entity_poly.pdbx_seq_one_letter_code
_entity_poly.pdbx_strand_id
1 'polypeptide(L)'
;MYKSYSMELAGRTLTVDIGRVAKQANGAALMHYGDTTVLSTATASKEPREGIDFFPLSVEYEEKMYAVGKIPGGFNKREGKASEHAILTSRVIDRPMRPLFPKDYRNDVTLVNMVMSVDPECNPEIPAMLGSSIATCISDIPFDGPCATTQ
;
A
#
# COMPACT_ATOMS: atom_id res chain seq x y z
N MET A 1 -1.80 15.81 12.03
CA MET A 1 -0.46 16.30 12.39
C MET A 1 0.56 15.52 11.57
N TYR A 2 1.52 16.18 10.90
CA TYR A 2 2.59 15.52 10.13
C TYR A 2 3.65 14.95 11.08
N LYS A 3 4.07 13.72 10.83
CA LYS A 3 5.17 13.04 11.52
C LYS A 3 6.03 12.29 10.51
N SER A 4 7.35 12.33 10.72
CA SER A 4 8.31 11.58 9.91
C SER A 4 9.18 10.73 10.82
N TYR A 5 9.37 9.48 10.46
CA TYR A 5 10.21 8.53 11.17
C TYR A 5 11.21 7.95 10.18
N SER A 6 12.46 7.78 10.61
CA SER A 6 13.51 7.19 9.78
C SER A 6 14.33 6.17 10.55
N MET A 7 14.79 5.15 9.83
CA MET A 7 15.68 4.13 10.34
C MET A 7 16.62 3.63 9.23
N GLU A 8 17.76 3.10 9.62
CA GLU A 8 18.64 2.40 8.68
C GLU A 8 18.17 0.95 8.50
N LEU A 9 17.94 0.56 7.26
CA LEU A 9 17.56 -0.80 6.88
C LEU A 9 18.47 -1.28 5.75
N ALA A 10 19.24 -2.34 5.98
CA ALA A 10 20.16 -2.94 5.01
C ALA A 10 21.12 -1.91 4.36
N GLY A 11 21.65 -0.98 5.16
CA GLY A 11 22.59 0.04 4.71
C GLY A 11 21.97 1.22 3.95
N ARG A 12 20.63 1.35 3.97
CA ARG A 12 19.88 2.46 3.36
C ARG A 12 18.86 3.01 4.33
N THR A 13 18.57 4.30 4.19
CA THR A 13 17.58 4.94 5.03
C THR A 13 16.17 4.62 4.55
N LEU A 14 15.37 4.03 5.42
CA LEU A 14 13.93 3.89 5.27
C LEU A 14 13.25 5.01 6.04
N THR A 15 12.43 5.81 5.36
CA THR A 15 11.65 6.90 5.97
C THR A 15 10.16 6.68 5.76
N VAL A 16 9.38 6.98 6.79
CA VAL A 16 7.92 6.89 6.79
C VAL A 16 7.34 8.24 7.16
N ASP A 17 6.62 8.86 6.23
CA ASP A 17 5.89 10.10 6.42
C ASP A 17 4.40 9.82 6.65
N ILE A 18 3.86 10.28 7.77
CA ILE A 18 2.46 10.11 8.17
C ILE A 18 1.77 11.48 8.23
N GLY A 19 0.54 11.56 7.69
CA GLY A 19 -0.27 12.80 7.71
C GLY A 19 0.18 13.88 6.72
N ARG A 20 1.07 13.56 5.79
CA ARG A 20 1.53 14.46 4.73
C ARG A 20 0.56 14.50 3.54
N VAL A 21 0.16 13.35 3.07
CA VAL A 21 -0.71 13.14 1.90
C VAL A 21 -1.85 12.19 2.24
N ALA A 22 -2.83 12.05 1.33
CA ALA A 22 -3.97 11.14 1.44
C ALA A 22 -4.75 11.27 2.76
N LYS A 23 -5.01 12.49 3.22
CA LYS A 23 -5.66 12.79 4.53
C LYS A 23 -7.11 12.32 4.63
N GLN A 24 -7.74 11.91 3.53
CA GLN A 24 -9.11 11.39 3.51
C GLN A 24 -9.17 9.87 3.70
N ALA A 25 -8.03 9.17 3.58
CA ALA A 25 -7.94 7.74 3.91
C ALA A 25 -8.00 7.53 5.42
N ASN A 26 -8.47 6.37 5.88
CA ASN A 26 -8.45 5.99 7.29
C ASN A 26 -7.01 5.90 7.82
N GLY A 27 -6.08 5.44 6.99
CA GLY A 27 -4.65 5.48 7.26
C GLY A 27 -3.84 5.69 5.98
N ALA A 28 -2.73 6.42 6.07
CA ALA A 28 -1.83 6.65 4.95
C ALA A 28 -0.39 6.78 5.41
N ALA A 29 0.50 6.11 4.69
CA ALA A 29 1.95 6.16 4.90
C ALA A 29 2.64 6.42 3.56
N LEU A 30 3.49 7.45 3.51
CA LEU A 30 4.38 7.68 2.39
C LEU A 30 5.75 7.12 2.74
N MET A 31 6.12 6.06 2.05
CA MET A 31 7.35 5.31 2.28
C MET A 31 8.45 5.79 1.35
N HIS A 32 9.63 6.02 1.89
CA HIS A 32 10.83 6.32 1.12
C HIS A 32 11.91 5.29 1.48
N TYR A 33 12.45 4.61 0.49
CA TYR A 33 13.58 3.68 0.64
C TYR A 33 14.59 3.92 -0.47
N GLY A 34 15.71 4.56 -0.14
CA GLY A 34 16.56 5.18 -1.15
C GLY A 34 15.74 6.23 -1.94
N ASP A 35 15.84 6.20 -3.26
CA ASP A 35 15.05 7.06 -4.16
C ASP A 35 13.68 6.45 -4.55
N THR A 36 13.37 5.25 -4.05
CA THR A 36 12.05 4.63 -4.24
C THR A 36 11.04 5.25 -3.27
N THR A 37 9.92 5.70 -3.82
CA THR A 37 8.81 6.28 -3.05
C THR A 37 7.52 5.55 -3.36
N VAL A 38 6.82 5.09 -2.30
CA VAL A 38 5.53 4.40 -2.41
C VAL A 38 4.54 5.05 -1.45
N LEU A 39 3.37 5.42 -1.98
CA LEU A 39 2.23 5.85 -1.17
C LEU A 39 1.34 4.64 -0.88
N SER A 40 1.21 4.28 0.38
CA SER A 40 0.31 3.23 0.86
C SER A 40 -0.86 3.84 1.61
N THR A 41 -2.08 3.48 1.24
CA THR A 41 -3.31 3.96 1.88
C THR A 41 -4.19 2.80 2.29
N ALA A 42 -4.89 2.96 3.42
CA ALA A 42 -5.90 2.02 3.90
C ALA A 42 -7.22 2.77 4.05
N THR A 43 -8.27 2.23 3.46
CA THR A 43 -9.64 2.77 3.55
C THR A 43 -10.61 1.65 3.87
N ALA A 44 -11.62 1.95 4.69
CA ALA A 44 -12.70 1.01 5.00
C ALA A 44 -14.06 1.68 4.84
N SER A 45 -15.05 0.89 4.43
CA SER A 45 -16.45 1.33 4.45
C SER A 45 -16.92 1.49 5.90
N LYS A 46 -17.87 2.42 6.13
CA LYS A 46 -18.46 2.62 7.46
C LYS A 46 -19.35 1.47 7.89
N GLU A 47 -20.01 0.84 6.91
CA GLU A 47 -20.97 -0.23 7.12
C GLU A 47 -20.67 -1.40 6.18
N PRO A 48 -20.93 -2.64 6.60
CA PRO A 48 -20.82 -3.79 5.71
C PRO A 48 -21.92 -3.74 4.64
N ARG A 49 -21.66 -4.30 3.47
CA ARG A 49 -22.70 -4.46 2.43
C ARG A 49 -23.69 -5.54 2.86
N GLU A 50 -24.96 -5.36 2.50
CA GLU A 50 -26.00 -6.37 2.75
C GLU A 50 -25.69 -7.68 2.01
N GLY A 51 -25.88 -8.80 2.69
CA GLY A 51 -25.77 -10.13 2.08
C GLY A 51 -24.34 -10.66 1.91
N ILE A 52 -23.32 -9.99 2.46
CA ILE A 52 -21.94 -10.49 2.41
C ILE A 52 -21.65 -11.38 3.61
N ASP A 53 -21.19 -12.61 3.35
CA ASP A 53 -20.78 -13.62 4.33
C ASP A 53 -19.25 -13.78 4.47
N PHE A 54 -18.47 -13.09 3.63
CA PHE A 54 -17.01 -13.11 3.61
C PHE A 54 -16.40 -11.72 3.89
N PHE A 55 -15.11 -11.68 4.18
CA PHE A 55 -14.36 -10.43 4.37
C PHE A 55 -13.88 -9.87 3.03
N PRO A 56 -14.42 -8.72 2.54
CA PRO A 56 -14.05 -8.13 1.28
C PRO A 56 -12.80 -7.24 1.43
N LEU A 57 -11.61 -7.83 1.32
CA LEU A 57 -10.34 -7.12 1.26
C LEU A 57 -9.88 -7.02 -0.20
N SER A 58 -9.66 -5.80 -0.67
CA SER A 58 -9.01 -5.51 -1.95
C SER A 58 -7.64 -4.91 -1.70
N VAL A 59 -6.62 -5.46 -2.36
CA VAL A 59 -5.27 -4.90 -2.36
C VAL A 59 -4.89 -4.55 -3.78
N GLU A 60 -4.53 -3.30 -4.00
CA GLU A 60 -4.08 -2.77 -5.28
C GLU A 60 -2.62 -2.34 -5.17
N TYR A 61 -1.85 -2.72 -6.16
CA TYR A 61 -0.47 -2.28 -6.34
C TYR A 61 -0.35 -1.66 -7.73
N GLU A 62 -0.05 -0.38 -7.78
CA GLU A 62 -0.06 0.41 -8.99
C GLU A 62 1.34 0.93 -9.31
N GLU A 63 1.90 0.43 -10.41
CA GLU A 63 3.15 0.92 -11.00
C GLU A 63 2.83 1.99 -12.04
N LYS A 64 3.07 3.25 -11.72
CA LYS A 64 2.82 4.37 -12.62
C LYS A 64 4.01 4.60 -13.55
N MET A 65 3.73 4.85 -14.83
CA MET A 65 4.78 5.11 -15.84
C MET A 65 5.64 6.33 -15.49
N TYR A 66 5.06 7.33 -14.85
CA TYR A 66 5.79 8.51 -14.39
C TYR A 66 6.86 8.19 -13.32
N ALA A 67 6.71 7.10 -12.57
CA ALA A 67 7.69 6.68 -11.57
C ALA A 67 9.09 6.39 -12.17
N VAL A 68 9.12 6.06 -13.45
CA VAL A 68 10.35 5.86 -14.23
C VAL A 68 10.52 6.92 -15.33
N GLY A 69 9.86 8.08 -15.20
CA GLY A 69 9.96 9.21 -16.13
C GLY A 69 9.35 8.95 -17.52
N LYS A 70 8.40 8.01 -17.63
CA LYS A 70 7.77 7.65 -18.90
C LYS A 70 6.32 8.13 -18.96
N ILE A 71 5.84 8.37 -20.17
CA ILE A 71 4.44 8.68 -20.48
C ILE A 71 3.80 7.42 -21.08
N PRO A 72 2.55 7.06 -20.73
CA PRO A 72 1.86 5.94 -21.36
C PRO A 72 1.84 6.05 -22.89
N GLY A 73 2.19 4.94 -23.58
CA GLY A 73 2.36 4.94 -25.04
C GLY A 73 1.08 4.84 -25.86
N GLY A 74 -0.08 4.55 -25.23
CA GLY A 74 -1.36 4.43 -25.92
C GLY A 74 -1.89 5.75 -26.47
N PHE A 75 -2.86 5.69 -27.40
CA PHE A 75 -3.49 6.87 -28.01
C PHE A 75 -4.04 7.84 -26.97
N ASN A 76 -4.70 7.34 -25.92
CA ASN A 76 -5.29 8.15 -24.85
C ASN A 76 -4.26 8.64 -23.82
N LYS A 77 -2.99 8.28 -23.92
CA LYS A 77 -1.93 8.62 -22.95
C LYS A 77 -2.33 8.31 -21.49
N ARG A 78 -3.02 7.20 -21.29
CA ARG A 78 -3.48 6.71 -19.98
C ARG A 78 -2.79 5.41 -19.60
N GLU A 79 -2.69 5.17 -18.29
CA GLU A 79 -2.28 3.89 -17.75
C GLU A 79 -3.27 2.80 -18.19
N GLY A 80 -2.73 1.65 -18.56
CA GLY A 80 -3.51 0.48 -18.91
C GLY A 80 -3.98 -0.33 -17.68
N LYS A 81 -4.32 -1.59 -17.91
CA LYS A 81 -4.58 -2.56 -16.83
C LYS A 81 -3.29 -2.82 -16.05
N ALA A 82 -3.44 -3.22 -14.79
CA ALA A 82 -2.32 -3.65 -13.97
C ALA A 82 -1.52 -4.77 -14.66
N SER A 83 -0.20 -4.73 -14.55
CA SER A 83 0.69 -5.77 -15.06
C SER A 83 0.48 -7.08 -14.28
N GLU A 84 0.87 -8.22 -14.85
CA GLU A 84 0.86 -9.50 -14.13
C GLU A 84 1.71 -9.43 -12.86
N HIS A 85 2.85 -8.76 -12.92
CA HIS A 85 3.71 -8.50 -11.79
C HIS A 85 2.98 -7.71 -10.69
N ALA A 86 2.29 -6.63 -11.03
CA ALA A 86 1.52 -5.83 -10.08
C ALA A 86 0.38 -6.64 -9.42
N ILE A 87 -0.28 -7.51 -10.19
CA ILE A 87 -1.31 -8.42 -9.66
C ILE A 87 -0.69 -9.42 -8.68
N LEU A 88 0.46 -10.01 -8.99
CA LEU A 88 1.15 -10.93 -8.10
C LEU A 88 1.62 -10.24 -6.82
N THR A 89 2.19 -9.04 -6.93
CA THR A 89 2.61 -8.24 -5.77
C THR A 89 1.43 -7.91 -4.86
N SER A 90 0.29 -7.50 -5.42
CA SER A 90 -0.92 -7.24 -4.62
C SER A 90 -1.39 -8.49 -3.85
N ARG A 91 -1.29 -9.69 -4.45
CA ARG A 91 -1.59 -10.95 -3.78
C ARG A 91 -0.58 -11.32 -2.69
N VAL A 92 0.69 -11.01 -2.89
CA VAL A 92 1.73 -11.21 -1.88
C VAL A 92 1.48 -10.31 -0.67
N ILE A 93 0.98 -9.08 -0.87
CA ILE A 93 0.58 -8.18 0.21
C ILE A 93 -0.69 -8.70 0.92
N ASP A 94 -1.70 -9.13 0.17
CA ASP A 94 -2.99 -9.59 0.71
C ASP A 94 -2.83 -10.81 1.65
N ARG A 95 -2.05 -11.80 1.25
CA ARG A 95 -1.96 -13.09 1.95
C ARG A 95 -1.54 -12.99 3.43
N PRO A 96 -0.47 -12.28 3.80
CA PRO A 96 -0.06 -12.16 5.20
C PRO A 96 -0.97 -11.20 6.00
N MET A 97 -1.60 -10.22 5.35
CA MET A 97 -2.42 -9.23 6.05
C MET A 97 -3.84 -9.73 6.33
N ARG A 98 -4.45 -10.48 5.42
CA ARG A 98 -5.83 -10.96 5.54
C ARG A 98 -6.13 -11.72 6.83
N PRO A 99 -5.29 -12.64 7.33
CA PRO A 99 -5.53 -13.36 8.59
C PRO A 99 -5.51 -12.50 9.84
N LEU A 100 -4.93 -11.29 9.76
CA LEU A 100 -4.79 -10.37 10.90
C LEU A 100 -6.04 -9.49 11.11
N PHE A 101 -7.03 -9.59 10.24
CA PHE A 101 -8.34 -8.96 10.47
C PHE A 101 -9.26 -9.90 11.27
N PRO A 102 -10.17 -9.35 12.09
CA PRO A 102 -11.14 -10.17 12.83
C PRO A 102 -11.98 -11.03 11.89
N LYS A 103 -12.27 -12.27 12.28
CA LYS A 103 -13.01 -13.24 11.45
C LYS A 103 -14.45 -12.83 11.13
N ASP A 104 -15.04 -12.00 11.96
CA ASP A 104 -16.40 -11.46 11.85
C ASP A 104 -16.46 -10.08 11.18
N TYR A 105 -15.31 -9.50 10.82
CA TYR A 105 -15.26 -8.22 10.13
C TYR A 105 -15.76 -8.35 8.68
N ARG A 106 -16.71 -7.50 8.28
CA ARG A 106 -17.40 -7.58 6.98
C ARG A 106 -17.40 -6.26 6.20
N ASN A 107 -16.78 -5.21 6.74
CA ASN A 107 -16.64 -3.95 6.02
C ASN A 107 -15.68 -4.10 4.84
N ASP A 108 -15.96 -3.40 3.74
CA ASP A 108 -15.03 -3.36 2.62
C ASP A 108 -13.74 -2.64 3.03
N VAL A 109 -12.60 -3.30 2.88
CA VAL A 109 -11.29 -2.71 3.09
C VAL A 109 -10.54 -2.67 1.77
N THR A 110 -10.01 -1.51 1.44
CA THR A 110 -9.17 -1.32 0.25
C THR A 110 -7.82 -0.76 0.66
N LEU A 111 -6.77 -1.48 0.29
CA LEU A 111 -5.39 -1.06 0.43
C LEU A 111 -4.86 -0.70 -0.96
N VAL A 112 -4.41 0.53 -1.13
CA VAL A 112 -3.82 0.99 -2.40
C VAL A 112 -2.37 1.35 -2.17
N ASN A 113 -1.48 0.73 -2.94
CA ASN A 113 -0.05 1.00 -2.96
C ASN A 113 0.31 1.60 -4.31
N MET A 114 0.65 2.86 -4.33
CA MET A 114 1.02 3.59 -5.54
C MET A 114 2.52 3.86 -5.57
N VAL A 115 3.19 3.29 -6.54
CA VAL A 115 4.62 3.54 -6.77
C VAL A 115 4.78 4.88 -7.48
N MET A 116 5.43 5.84 -6.81
CA MET A 116 5.58 7.21 -7.28
C MET A 116 6.96 7.51 -7.86
N SER A 117 7.98 6.80 -7.35
CA SER A 117 9.36 6.86 -7.83
C SER A 117 10.02 5.51 -7.63
N VAL A 118 10.93 5.12 -8.51
CA VAL A 118 11.65 3.84 -8.44
C VAL A 118 13.15 4.07 -8.57
N ASP A 119 13.88 3.58 -7.59
CA ASP A 119 15.31 3.34 -7.65
C ASP A 119 15.54 1.89 -8.12
N PRO A 120 16.29 1.64 -9.21
CA PRO A 120 16.56 0.29 -9.67
C PRO A 120 17.18 -0.67 -8.65
N GLU A 121 17.87 -0.12 -7.64
CA GLU A 121 18.49 -0.90 -6.57
C GLU A 121 17.57 -1.09 -5.33
N CYS A 122 16.42 -0.42 -5.30
CA CYS A 122 15.46 -0.47 -4.20
C CYS A 122 14.08 -0.93 -4.70
N ASN A 123 13.82 -2.23 -4.60
CA ASN A 123 12.56 -2.81 -5.05
C ASN A 123 11.35 -2.15 -4.34
N PRO A 124 10.39 -1.55 -5.08
CA PRO A 124 9.24 -0.87 -4.49
C PRO A 124 8.24 -1.80 -3.78
N GLU A 125 8.32 -3.11 -3.98
CA GLU A 125 7.44 -4.08 -3.33
C GLU A 125 7.63 -4.09 -1.81
N ILE A 126 8.89 -4.02 -1.34
CA ILE A 126 9.19 -4.04 0.10
C ILE A 126 8.58 -2.83 0.82
N PRO A 127 8.85 -1.57 0.41
CA PRO A 127 8.18 -0.43 1.03
C PRO A 127 6.66 -0.44 0.85
N ALA A 128 6.11 -1.04 -0.23
CA ALA A 128 4.67 -1.20 -0.39
C ALA A 128 4.05 -2.14 0.66
N MET A 129 4.69 -3.27 0.92
CA MET A 129 4.24 -4.24 1.93
C MET A 129 4.30 -3.63 3.35
N LEU A 130 5.43 -3.01 3.69
CA LEU A 130 5.60 -2.33 4.98
C LEU A 130 4.63 -1.15 5.11
N GLY A 131 4.47 -0.36 4.05
CA GLY A 131 3.55 0.78 4.01
C GLY A 131 2.09 0.36 4.19
N SER A 132 1.66 -0.73 3.58
CA SER A 132 0.32 -1.31 3.78
C SER A 132 0.08 -1.70 5.23
N SER A 133 1.05 -2.37 5.85
CA SER A 133 0.98 -2.74 7.26
C SER A 133 0.90 -1.50 8.17
N ILE A 134 1.76 -0.52 7.95
CA ILE A 134 1.79 0.73 8.73
C ILE A 134 0.48 1.51 8.53
N ALA A 135 0.03 1.71 7.28
CA ALA A 135 -1.19 2.45 6.98
C ALA A 135 -2.42 1.82 7.67
N THR A 136 -2.50 0.49 7.72
CA THR A 136 -3.58 -0.21 8.40
C THR A 136 -3.46 -0.11 9.91
N CYS A 137 -2.25 -0.25 10.49
CA CYS A 137 -2.04 -0.15 11.94
C CYS A 137 -2.34 1.25 12.51
N ILE A 138 -2.09 2.32 11.76
CA ILE A 138 -2.36 3.69 12.21
C ILE A 138 -3.79 4.15 11.94
N SER A 139 -4.57 3.36 11.21
CA SER A 139 -5.98 3.62 10.92
C SER A 139 -6.88 3.21 12.09
N ASP A 140 -8.17 3.51 11.97
CA ASP A 140 -9.23 3.04 12.86
C ASP A 140 -9.79 1.66 12.45
N ILE A 141 -9.20 1.03 11.44
CA ILE A 141 -9.59 -0.30 10.95
C ILE A 141 -9.09 -1.36 11.96
N PRO A 142 -9.95 -2.30 12.39
CA PRO A 142 -9.53 -3.36 13.31
C PRO A 142 -8.52 -4.29 12.63
N PHE A 143 -7.29 -4.29 13.12
CA PHE A 143 -6.18 -5.03 12.55
C PHE A 143 -5.22 -5.49 13.65
N ASP A 144 -4.97 -6.79 13.74
CA ASP A 144 -4.08 -7.41 14.73
C ASP A 144 -2.65 -7.56 14.16
N GLY A 145 -2.13 -6.44 13.62
CA GLY A 145 -0.76 -6.32 13.11
C GLY A 145 0.18 -5.65 14.11
N PRO A 146 1.39 -5.31 13.71
CA PRO A 146 1.91 -5.17 12.34
C PRO A 146 2.30 -6.48 11.66
N CYS A 147 2.38 -6.43 10.32
CA CYS A 147 2.94 -7.49 9.49
C CYS A 147 4.32 -7.08 9.01
N ALA A 148 5.33 -7.93 9.22
CA ALA A 148 6.65 -7.77 8.66
C ALA A 148 6.75 -8.50 7.31
N THR A 149 7.71 -8.07 6.49
CA THR A 149 7.97 -8.71 5.20
C THR A 149 9.46 -8.91 4.99
N THR A 150 9.79 -9.99 4.30
CA THR A 150 11.13 -10.31 3.80
C THR A 150 11.00 -10.78 2.35
N GLN A 151 12.03 -10.51 1.57
CA GLN A 151 12.14 -10.98 0.20
C GLN A 151 13.19 -12.08 0.11
#